data_c5bb0a90797e0d273c37aa3764dc2bc2
#
_entry.id   c5bb0a90797e0d273c37aa3764dc2bc2
#
_cell.length_a   1.000
_cell.length_b   1.000
_cell.length_c   1.000
_cell.angle_alpha   90.00
_cell.angle_beta   90.00
_cell.angle_gamma   90.00
#
_symmetry.space_group_name_H-M   'P 1'
#
loop_
_entity.id
_entity.type
_entity.pdbx_description
1 polymer ?
#
loop_
_entity_poly.entity_id
_entity_poly.type
_entity_poly.pdbx_seq_one_letter_code
_entity_poly.pdbx_strand_id
1 'polypeptide(L)'
;MRNRKQRIARRLDHTRRWSDQPEPMMSGSNIHFEMAERGRALNYGGIGAIHLMGQRLGLAKEIDGRLQLLKRHLPYHESDHVLNLAYNALLDGQRLEDIELRRNDEAFLDGLGAQRIPDPTTSGDFTRRF
;
A
#
# COMPACT_ATOMS: atom_id res chain seq x y z
N MET A 1 19.65 -23.77 -11.96
CA MET A 1 18.47 -24.29 -11.28
C MET A 1 18.46 -24.14 -9.74
N ARG A 2 19.58 -24.24 -9.06
CA ARG A 2 19.70 -24.07 -7.57
C ARG A 2 19.17 -22.71 -7.07
N ASN A 3 19.50 -21.61 -7.76
CA ASN A 3 19.12 -20.25 -7.34
C ASN A 3 17.60 -19.99 -7.32
N ARG A 4 16.85 -20.58 -8.23
CA ARG A 4 15.39 -20.38 -8.32
C ARG A 4 14.66 -21.07 -7.16
N LYS A 5 15.06 -22.29 -6.81
CA LYS A 5 14.50 -23.05 -5.67
C LYS A 5 14.79 -22.34 -4.34
N GLN A 6 15.99 -21.80 -4.16
CA GLN A 6 16.36 -21.06 -2.95
C GLN A 6 15.60 -19.73 -2.81
N ARG A 7 15.34 -19.02 -3.93
CA ARG A 7 14.52 -17.80 -3.91
C ARG A 7 13.06 -18.11 -3.56
N ILE A 8 12.51 -19.19 -4.10
CA ILE A 8 11.15 -19.65 -3.77
C ILE A 8 11.08 -20.08 -2.31
N ALA A 9 12.03 -20.84 -1.80
CA ALA A 9 12.07 -21.26 -0.41
C ALA A 9 12.16 -20.07 0.56
N ARG A 10 13.00 -19.06 0.27
CA ARG A 10 13.09 -17.83 1.06
C ARG A 10 11.78 -17.02 1.03
N ARG A 11 11.10 -16.94 -0.12
CA ARG A 11 9.78 -16.29 -0.22
C ARG A 11 8.73 -17.02 0.59
N LEU A 12 8.68 -18.33 0.51
CA LEU A 12 7.74 -19.16 1.28
C LEU A 12 8.01 -19.09 2.80
N ASP A 13 9.28 -18.99 3.19
CA ASP A 13 9.66 -18.86 4.60
C ASP A 13 9.34 -17.46 5.15
N HIS A 14 9.46 -16.44 4.30
CA HIS A 14 9.06 -15.07 4.63
C HIS A 14 7.54 -14.96 4.79
N THR A 15 6.77 -15.58 3.91
CA THR A 15 5.30 -15.59 3.99
C THR A 15 4.77 -16.44 5.14
N ARG A 16 5.48 -17.46 5.59
CA ARG A 16 5.12 -18.26 6.79
C ARG A 16 5.21 -17.50 8.10
N ARG A 17 5.99 -16.42 8.17
CA ARG A 17 6.13 -15.57 9.36
C ARG A 17 4.99 -14.56 9.53
N TRP A 18 4.10 -14.47 8.55
CA TRP A 18 2.99 -13.53 8.57
C TRP A 18 1.71 -14.24 8.97
N SER A 19 1.10 -13.76 10.03
CA SER A 19 -0.29 -14.14 10.35
C SER A 19 -1.23 -13.48 9.34
N ASP A 20 -2.35 -14.11 9.10
CA ASP A 20 -3.45 -13.49 8.35
C ASP A 20 -3.87 -12.18 9.04
N GLN A 21 -4.00 -11.11 8.27
CA GLN A 21 -4.33 -9.79 8.81
C GLN A 21 -5.84 -9.60 8.79
N PRO A 22 -6.48 -9.33 9.95
CA PRO A 22 -7.92 -9.15 10.02
C PRO A 22 -8.39 -7.87 9.32
N GLU A 23 -7.50 -6.86 9.21
CA GLU A 23 -7.81 -5.56 8.61
C GLU A 23 -6.75 -5.14 7.60
N PRO A 24 -7.12 -4.30 6.59
CA PRO A 24 -6.17 -3.73 5.66
C PRO A 24 -5.11 -2.87 6.35
N MET A 25 -3.88 -2.86 5.82
CA MET A 25 -2.77 -2.04 6.34
C MET A 25 -3.07 -0.54 6.27
N MET A 26 -3.79 -0.11 5.24
CA MET A 26 -4.16 1.30 5.04
C MET A 26 -5.51 1.63 5.69
N SER A 27 -5.75 1.13 6.90
CA SER A 27 -7.03 1.31 7.61
C SER A 27 -7.17 2.65 8.32
N GLY A 28 -6.08 3.36 8.55
CA GLY A 28 -6.04 4.62 9.28
C GLY A 28 -5.44 5.79 8.51
N SER A 29 -5.40 6.95 9.14
CA SER A 29 -4.70 8.13 8.66
C SER A 29 -4.11 8.91 9.83
N ASN A 30 -2.82 9.21 9.76
CA ASN A 30 -2.10 9.98 10.76
C ASN A 30 -1.91 11.45 10.34
N ILE A 31 -2.87 11.99 9.58
CA ILE A 31 -2.78 13.36 9.10
C ILE A 31 -3.36 14.31 10.12
N HIS A 32 -2.51 15.21 10.57
CA HIS A 32 -2.87 16.33 11.41
C HIS A 32 -2.71 17.63 10.60
N PHE A 33 -3.69 18.49 10.68
CA PHE A 33 -3.65 19.80 10.04
C PHE A 33 -3.29 20.85 11.08
N GLU A 34 -2.16 21.51 10.86
CA GLU A 34 -1.71 22.63 11.68
C GLU A 34 -1.55 23.87 10.81
N MET A 35 -1.93 25.03 11.34
CA MET A 35 -1.61 26.31 10.70
C MET A 35 -0.20 26.70 11.11
N ALA A 36 0.72 26.65 10.15
CA ALA A 36 2.11 27.02 10.36
C ALA A 36 2.44 28.37 9.71
N GLU A 37 3.20 29.23 10.39
CA GLU A 37 3.71 30.49 9.81
C GLU A 37 4.79 30.23 8.74
N ARG A 38 5.46 29.08 8.80
CA ARG A 38 6.47 28.64 7.84
C ARG A 38 6.25 27.16 7.54
N GLY A 39 5.94 26.84 6.31
CA GLY A 39 5.77 25.49 5.84
C GLY A 39 6.71 25.15 4.68
N ARG A 40 7.01 23.86 4.52
CA ARG A 40 7.63 23.32 3.31
C ARG A 40 6.57 22.54 2.54
N ALA A 41 6.43 22.83 1.25
CA ALA A 41 5.60 22.00 0.39
C ALA A 41 6.34 20.70 0.05
N LEU A 42 5.70 19.55 0.30
CA LEU A 42 6.16 18.27 -0.19
C LEU A 42 5.42 17.94 -1.48
N ASN A 43 6.10 17.33 -2.45
CA ASN A 43 5.52 17.02 -3.76
C ASN A 43 4.27 16.12 -3.66
N TYR A 44 4.16 15.35 -2.61
CA TYR A 44 3.05 14.43 -2.37
C TYR A 44 2.25 14.72 -1.10
N GLY A 45 2.39 15.91 -0.52
CA GLY A 45 1.64 16.30 0.68
C GLY A 45 0.12 16.22 0.53
N GLY A 46 -0.40 16.41 -0.69
CA GLY A 46 -1.82 16.28 -0.98
C GLY A 46 -2.38 14.87 -0.90
N ILE A 47 -1.54 13.81 -1.00
CA ILE A 47 -2.01 12.42 -0.96
C ILE A 47 -2.65 12.08 0.38
N GLY A 48 -2.17 12.69 1.45
CA GLY A 48 -2.75 12.50 2.75
C GLY A 48 -4.17 13.01 2.87
N ALA A 49 -4.48 14.14 2.26
CA ALA A 49 -5.85 14.66 2.21
C ALA A 49 -6.76 13.74 1.37
N ILE A 50 -6.25 13.22 0.25
CA ILE A 50 -6.95 12.25 -0.59
C ILE A 50 -7.21 10.96 0.18
N HIS A 51 -6.21 10.47 0.89
CA HIS A 51 -6.35 9.27 1.73
C HIS A 51 -7.41 9.47 2.82
N LEU A 52 -7.36 10.59 3.55
CA LEU A 52 -8.37 10.93 4.55
C LEU A 52 -9.79 11.01 3.96
N MET A 53 -9.92 11.58 2.77
CA MET A 53 -11.20 11.59 2.05
C MET A 53 -11.66 10.18 1.72
N GLY A 54 -10.79 9.33 1.18
CA GLY A 54 -11.07 7.92 0.91
C GLY A 54 -11.52 7.16 2.15
N GLN A 55 -10.90 7.40 3.30
CA GLN A 55 -11.29 6.83 4.59
C GLN A 55 -12.71 7.27 5.00
N ARG A 56 -13.00 8.57 4.91
CA ARG A 56 -14.33 9.11 5.24
C ARG A 56 -15.43 8.59 4.33
N LEU A 57 -15.12 8.29 3.08
CA LEU A 57 -16.05 7.69 2.12
C LEU A 57 -16.16 6.16 2.27
N GLY A 58 -15.38 5.54 3.14
CA GLY A 58 -15.36 4.08 3.32
C GLY A 58 -14.81 3.31 2.14
N LEU A 59 -13.93 3.94 1.33
CA LEU A 59 -13.44 3.38 0.07
C LEU A 59 -12.76 2.02 0.24
N ALA A 60 -11.92 1.85 1.26
CA ALA A 60 -11.25 0.58 1.53
C ALA A 60 -12.27 -0.55 1.78
N LYS A 61 -13.28 -0.29 2.61
CA LYS A 61 -14.35 -1.24 2.89
C LYS A 61 -15.16 -1.63 1.65
N GLU A 62 -15.45 -0.65 0.79
CA GLU A 62 -16.15 -0.91 -0.48
C GLU A 62 -15.30 -1.75 -1.44
N ILE A 63 -14.00 -1.49 -1.53
CA ILE A 63 -13.08 -2.29 -2.35
C ILE A 63 -13.04 -3.72 -1.85
N ASP A 64 -12.77 -3.92 -0.56
CA ASP A 64 -12.65 -5.26 0.04
C ASP A 64 -13.98 -6.04 0.00
N GLY A 65 -15.11 -5.33 0.07
CA GLY A 65 -16.43 -5.95 -0.05
C GLY A 65 -16.78 -6.40 -1.47
N ARG A 66 -16.19 -5.79 -2.50
CA ARG A 66 -16.48 -6.08 -3.91
C ARG A 66 -15.43 -6.93 -4.60
N LEU A 67 -14.18 -6.87 -4.13
CA LEU A 67 -13.07 -7.65 -4.65
C LEU A 67 -12.74 -8.77 -3.66
N GLN A 68 -12.72 -10.01 -4.14
CA GLN A 68 -12.35 -11.20 -3.36
C GLN A 68 -11.38 -12.04 -4.17
N LEU A 69 -10.23 -11.45 -4.48
CA LEU A 69 -9.20 -12.05 -5.33
C LEU A 69 -8.15 -12.81 -4.52
N LEU A 70 -7.95 -12.40 -3.28
CA LEU A 70 -6.95 -12.96 -2.38
C LEU A 70 -7.57 -14.04 -1.49
N LYS A 71 -6.96 -15.22 -1.46
CA LYS A 71 -7.37 -16.31 -0.55
C LYS A 71 -6.92 -16.06 0.90
N ARG A 72 -5.89 -15.28 1.09
CA ARG A 72 -5.30 -14.92 2.39
C ARG A 72 -4.72 -13.50 2.30
N HIS A 73 -4.84 -12.75 3.37
CA HIS A 73 -4.31 -11.40 3.51
C HIS A 73 -2.93 -11.46 4.22
N LEU A 74 -1.87 -11.72 3.44
CA LEU A 74 -0.50 -11.90 3.93
C LEU A 74 0.48 -10.87 3.35
N PRO A 75 0.56 -9.68 3.89
CA PRO A 75 -0.24 -9.02 4.94
C PRO A 75 -1.31 -8.07 4.40
N TYR A 76 -1.49 -8.00 3.08
CA TYR A 76 -2.26 -6.98 2.38
C TYR A 76 -3.65 -7.47 1.99
N HIS A 77 -4.63 -6.59 2.11
CA HIS A 77 -5.98 -6.74 1.58
C HIS A 77 -6.06 -6.21 0.14
N GLU A 78 -7.17 -6.49 -0.53
CA GLU A 78 -7.43 -5.98 -1.88
C GLU A 78 -7.35 -4.46 -1.94
N SER A 79 -7.90 -3.77 -0.94
CA SER A 79 -7.86 -2.32 -0.82
C SER A 79 -6.43 -1.77 -0.72
N ASP A 80 -5.51 -2.45 -0.03
CA ASP A 80 -4.11 -2.05 0.05
C ASP A 80 -3.45 -2.06 -1.32
N HIS A 81 -3.74 -3.06 -2.14
CA HIS A 81 -3.22 -3.15 -3.52
C HIS A 81 -3.80 -2.08 -4.42
N VAL A 82 -5.14 -1.91 -4.40
CA VAL A 82 -5.83 -0.93 -5.24
C VAL A 82 -5.40 0.49 -4.87
N LEU A 83 -5.38 0.83 -3.59
CA LEU A 83 -4.97 2.16 -3.13
C LEU A 83 -3.49 2.43 -3.42
N ASN A 84 -2.61 1.44 -3.26
CA ASN A 84 -1.20 1.57 -3.59
C ASN A 84 -0.98 1.91 -5.07
N LEU A 85 -1.68 1.22 -5.97
CA LEU A 85 -1.64 1.50 -7.42
C LEU A 85 -2.23 2.87 -7.75
N ALA A 86 -3.37 3.22 -7.17
CA ALA A 86 -4.02 4.51 -7.35
C ALA A 86 -3.11 5.66 -6.87
N TYR A 87 -2.52 5.53 -5.69
CA TYR A 87 -1.63 6.55 -5.15
C TYR A 87 -0.33 6.65 -5.95
N ASN A 88 0.21 5.54 -6.45
CA ASN A 88 1.34 5.58 -7.35
C ASN A 88 1.03 6.42 -8.60
N ALA A 89 -0.14 6.20 -9.22
CA ALA A 89 -0.58 6.97 -10.38
C ALA A 89 -0.84 8.45 -10.05
N LEU A 90 -1.49 8.75 -8.92
CA LEU A 90 -1.74 10.13 -8.47
C LEU A 90 -0.44 10.92 -8.18
N LEU A 91 0.64 10.22 -7.86
CA LEU A 91 1.95 10.79 -7.58
C LEU A 91 2.89 10.74 -8.80
N ASP A 92 2.31 10.72 -9.99
CA ASP A 92 3.02 10.68 -11.28
C ASP A 92 3.91 9.43 -11.47
N GLY A 93 3.58 8.33 -10.79
CA GLY A 93 4.21 7.04 -11.04
C GLY A 93 3.69 6.45 -12.34
N GLN A 94 4.60 6.16 -13.28
CA GLN A 94 4.28 5.63 -14.60
C GLN A 94 4.49 4.11 -14.67
N ARG A 95 5.19 3.56 -13.70
CA ARG A 95 5.56 2.13 -13.62
C ARG A 95 5.34 1.61 -12.22
N LEU A 96 5.24 0.29 -12.10
CA LEU A 96 5.15 -0.36 -10.79
C LEU A 96 6.42 -0.17 -9.95
N GLU A 97 7.58 -0.08 -10.60
CA GLU A 97 8.86 0.14 -9.93
C GLU A 97 8.90 1.47 -9.19
N ASP A 98 8.11 2.47 -9.60
CA ASP A 98 8.03 3.77 -8.94
C ASP A 98 7.42 3.67 -7.53
N ILE A 99 6.72 2.59 -7.22
CA ILE A 99 6.25 2.26 -5.86
C ILE A 99 7.43 2.14 -4.88
N GLU A 100 8.60 1.73 -5.36
CA GLU A 100 9.78 1.56 -4.51
C GLU A 100 10.21 2.88 -3.84
N LEU A 101 9.99 4.02 -4.50
CA LEU A 101 10.27 5.34 -3.93
C LEU A 101 9.38 5.64 -2.72
N ARG A 102 8.13 5.22 -2.76
CA ARG A 102 7.12 5.49 -1.72
C ARG A 102 7.21 4.51 -0.57
N ARG A 103 7.49 3.24 -0.85
CA ARG A 103 7.60 2.22 0.21
C ARG A 103 8.81 2.42 1.13
N ASN A 104 9.81 3.17 0.68
CA ASN A 104 10.98 3.52 1.47
C ASN A 104 10.89 4.94 2.07
N ASP A 105 9.75 5.62 1.92
CA ASP A 105 9.50 6.95 2.47
C ASP A 105 8.65 6.84 3.74
N GLU A 106 9.30 7.01 4.89
CA GLU A 106 8.66 6.93 6.20
C GLU A 106 7.54 7.97 6.36
N ALA A 107 7.74 9.20 5.85
CA ALA A 107 6.74 10.26 5.95
C ALA A 107 5.49 9.93 5.12
N PHE A 108 5.66 9.32 3.96
CA PHE A 108 4.57 8.82 3.14
C PHE A 108 3.79 7.70 3.84
N LEU A 109 4.49 6.71 4.37
CA LEU A 109 3.88 5.60 5.09
C LEU A 109 3.13 6.08 6.34
N ASP A 110 3.73 6.97 7.11
CA ASP A 110 3.11 7.55 8.30
C ASP A 110 1.83 8.33 7.93
N GLY A 111 1.88 9.13 6.87
CA GLY A 111 0.70 9.85 6.37
C GLY A 111 -0.46 8.95 5.95
N LEU A 112 -0.19 7.70 5.53
CA LEU A 112 -1.19 6.68 5.25
C LEU A 112 -1.58 5.84 6.46
N GLY A 113 -0.93 6.00 7.61
CA GLY A 113 -1.08 5.14 8.76
C GLY A 113 -0.60 3.71 8.51
N ALA A 114 0.25 3.50 7.51
CA ALA A 114 0.72 2.20 7.07
C ALA A 114 2.14 1.93 7.56
N GLN A 115 2.41 0.73 8.06
CA GLN A 115 3.78 0.31 8.37
C GLN A 115 4.58 -0.03 7.11
N ARG A 116 3.87 -0.39 6.05
CA ARG A 116 4.42 -0.75 4.74
C ARG A 116 3.31 -0.84 3.71
N ILE A 117 3.70 -0.82 2.45
CA ILE A 117 2.83 -0.99 1.29
C ILE A 117 3.34 -2.14 0.41
N PRO A 118 2.48 -2.73 -0.46
CA PRO A 118 2.90 -3.74 -1.41
C PRO A 118 4.06 -3.26 -2.27
N ASP A 119 5.09 -4.10 -2.42
CA ASP A 119 6.20 -3.84 -3.33
C ASP A 119 5.78 -3.99 -4.81
N PRO A 120 6.60 -3.54 -5.78
CA PRO A 120 6.28 -3.62 -7.21
C PRO A 120 5.94 -5.03 -7.68
N THR A 121 6.66 -6.06 -7.18
CA THR A 121 6.41 -7.45 -7.56
C THR A 121 5.07 -7.94 -7.02
N THR A 122 4.79 -7.66 -5.76
CA THR A 122 3.54 -8.01 -5.09
C THR A 122 2.35 -7.31 -5.75
N SER A 123 2.49 -6.03 -6.10
CA SER A 123 1.49 -5.27 -6.84
C SER A 123 1.27 -5.83 -8.26
N GLY A 124 2.34 -6.22 -8.95
CA GLY A 124 2.27 -6.87 -10.26
C GLY A 124 1.61 -8.24 -10.20
N ASP A 125 1.87 -9.03 -9.17
CA ASP A 125 1.20 -10.33 -8.99
C ASP A 125 -0.29 -10.17 -8.69
N PHE A 126 -0.68 -9.10 -8.00
CA PHE A 126 -2.09 -8.78 -7.77
C PHE A 126 -2.78 -8.39 -9.09
N THR A 127 -2.20 -7.52 -9.89
CA THR A 127 -2.80 -7.07 -11.16
C THR A 127 -3.01 -8.19 -12.18
N ARG A 128 -2.25 -9.29 -12.11
CA ARG A 128 -2.43 -10.46 -12.97
C ARG A 128 -3.63 -11.35 -12.59
N ARG A 129 -4.36 -11.01 -11.55
CA ARG A 129 -5.54 -11.77 -11.09
C ARG A 129 -6.85 -11.27 -11.70
N PHE A 130 -6.78 -10.16 -12.43
CA PHE A 130 -7.89 -9.64 -13.23
C PHE A 130 -7.88 -10.25 -14.67
#